data_547b49adb309d06f20bb1b1a35796622
#
_entry.id   547b49adb309d06f20bb1b1a35796622
#
_cell.length_a   1.000
_cell.length_b   1.000
_cell.length_c   1.000
_cell.angle_alpha   90.00
_cell.angle_beta   90.00
_cell.angle_gamma   90.00
#
_symmetry.space_group_name_H-M   'P 1'
#
loop_
_entity.id
_entity.type
_entity.pdbx_description
1 polymer ?
#
loop_
_entity_poly.entity_id
_entity_poly.type
_entity_poly.pdbx_seq_one_letter_code
_entity_poly.pdbx_strand_id
1 'polypeptide(L)'
;MADGGASTFIMLITGLLISSAVSALLITEWTNTAKVAQVQQRGAQLSSELSIEFAGDPMMVDFDSLTSTETITFYALNTGQHPMDETQLSVFVDGRSPTAISVSFVGTATEWNPNVLLEIEAQYTGVSGYAEGDDVALYAVATSETIGGLSSSASFNIEVRLS
;
A
#
# COMPACT_ATOMS: atom_id res chain seq x y z
N MET A 1 64.01 -26.01 28.23
CA MET A 1 62.61 -25.89 28.63
C MET A 1 62.16 -24.45 28.48
N ALA A 2 62.19 -23.90 27.25
CA ALA A 2 61.76 -22.55 27.01
C ALA A 2 60.66 -22.45 25.91
N ASP A 3 60.15 -23.57 25.39
CA ASP A 3 59.27 -23.62 24.22
C ASP A 3 57.76 -23.60 24.56
N GLY A 4 57.39 -23.87 25.80
CA GLY A 4 55.98 -23.88 26.21
C GLY A 4 55.33 -22.48 26.33
N GLY A 5 56.11 -21.45 26.63
CA GLY A 5 55.61 -20.09 26.81
C GLY A 5 55.20 -19.40 25.52
N ALA A 6 56.02 -19.59 24.46
CA ALA A 6 55.74 -19.00 23.16
C ALA A 6 54.47 -19.61 22.49
N SER A 7 54.33 -20.93 22.60
CA SER A 7 53.15 -21.65 22.07
C SER A 7 51.85 -21.23 22.79
N THR A 8 51.90 -21.12 24.10
CA THR A 8 50.73 -20.65 24.90
C THR A 8 50.37 -19.21 24.58
N PHE A 9 51.36 -18.34 24.38
CA PHE A 9 51.14 -16.94 24.00
C PHE A 9 50.49 -16.80 22.61
N ILE A 10 50.98 -17.58 21.63
CA ILE A 10 50.42 -17.61 20.28
C ILE A 10 48.96 -18.12 20.31
N MET A 11 48.67 -19.17 21.07
CA MET A 11 47.29 -19.68 21.22
C MET A 11 46.39 -18.65 21.87
N LEU A 12 46.85 -17.91 22.85
CA LEU A 12 46.07 -16.85 23.52
C LEU A 12 45.75 -15.70 22.59
N ILE A 13 46.71 -15.21 21.81
CA ILE A 13 46.50 -14.16 20.80
C ILE A 13 45.55 -14.63 19.71
N THR A 14 45.73 -15.85 19.20
CA THR A 14 44.86 -16.41 18.16
C THR A 14 43.43 -16.56 18.68
N GLY A 15 43.24 -17.06 19.90
CA GLY A 15 41.91 -17.16 20.53
C GLY A 15 41.23 -15.80 20.71
N LEU A 16 42.03 -14.79 21.11
CA LEU A 16 41.51 -13.42 21.29
C LEU A 16 41.12 -12.75 19.96
N LEU A 17 41.90 -12.97 18.89
CA LEU A 17 41.58 -12.48 17.54
C LEU A 17 40.32 -13.16 16.99
N ILE A 18 40.19 -14.46 17.10
CA ILE A 18 39.00 -15.19 16.66
C ILE A 18 37.76 -14.72 17.44
N SER A 19 37.89 -14.64 18.78
CA SER A 19 36.79 -14.17 19.62
C SER A 19 36.35 -12.76 19.28
N SER A 20 37.27 -11.83 19.01
CA SER A 20 36.97 -10.46 18.62
C SER A 20 36.28 -10.38 17.24
N ALA A 21 36.74 -11.18 16.28
CA ALA A 21 36.16 -11.27 14.97
C ALA A 21 34.71 -11.82 15.01
N VAL A 22 34.49 -12.88 15.77
CA VAL A 22 33.16 -13.47 15.98
C VAL A 22 32.24 -12.47 16.69
N SER A 23 32.70 -11.77 17.69
CA SER A 23 31.93 -10.74 18.40
C SER A 23 31.52 -9.58 17.46
N ALA A 24 32.44 -9.13 16.62
CA ALA A 24 32.15 -8.09 15.65
C ALA A 24 31.07 -8.53 14.63
N LEU A 25 31.16 -9.76 14.14
CA LEU A 25 30.12 -10.34 13.25
C LEU A 25 28.76 -10.42 13.94
N LEU A 26 28.73 -10.93 15.18
CA LEU A 26 27.48 -11.03 15.94
C LEU A 26 26.84 -9.66 16.19
N ILE A 27 27.62 -8.63 16.50
CA ILE A 27 27.11 -7.27 16.68
C ILE A 27 26.54 -6.74 15.37
N THR A 28 27.22 -6.98 14.25
CA THR A 28 26.74 -6.54 12.92
C THR A 28 25.43 -7.23 12.57
N GLU A 29 25.34 -8.55 12.72
CA GLU A 29 24.12 -9.31 12.45
C GLU A 29 22.96 -8.92 13.37
N TRP A 30 23.25 -8.70 14.66
CA TRP A 30 22.25 -8.21 15.60
C TRP A 30 21.71 -6.82 15.20
N THR A 31 22.61 -5.92 14.80
CA THR A 31 22.22 -4.56 14.35
C THR A 31 21.38 -4.62 13.10
N ASN A 32 21.72 -5.48 12.14
CA ASN A 32 20.93 -5.66 10.91
C ASN A 32 19.54 -6.24 11.23
N THR A 33 19.48 -7.26 12.08
CA THR A 33 18.21 -7.88 12.52
C THR A 33 17.32 -6.86 13.23
N ALA A 34 17.90 -6.03 14.11
CA ALA A 34 17.17 -4.97 14.80
C ALA A 34 16.61 -3.92 13.84
N LYS A 35 17.39 -3.53 12.81
CA LYS A 35 16.91 -2.60 11.76
C LYS A 35 15.76 -3.20 10.95
N VAL A 36 15.87 -4.46 10.53
CA VAL A 36 14.80 -5.15 9.79
C VAL A 36 13.53 -5.22 10.63
N ALA A 37 13.63 -5.60 11.90
CA ALA A 37 12.50 -5.64 12.81
C ALA A 37 11.84 -4.26 12.98
N GLN A 38 12.63 -3.19 13.08
CA GLN A 38 12.13 -1.81 13.17
C GLN A 38 11.39 -1.39 11.90
N VAL A 39 11.92 -1.72 10.70
CA VAL A 39 11.27 -1.43 9.42
C VAL A 39 9.94 -2.18 9.32
N GLN A 40 9.90 -3.46 9.68
CA GLN A 40 8.67 -4.26 9.69
C GLN A 40 7.62 -3.68 10.65
N GLN A 41 8.04 -3.27 11.85
CA GLN A 41 7.14 -2.66 12.82
C GLN A 41 6.56 -1.34 12.30
N ARG A 42 7.39 -0.48 11.70
CA ARG A 42 6.91 0.77 11.09
C ARG A 42 5.98 0.51 9.91
N GLY A 43 6.28 -0.48 9.06
CA GLY A 43 5.41 -0.86 7.96
C GLY A 43 4.04 -1.36 8.44
N ALA A 44 4.00 -2.18 9.48
CA ALA A 44 2.76 -2.65 10.10
C ALA A 44 1.97 -1.50 10.74
N GLN A 45 2.65 -0.57 11.41
CA GLN A 45 2.02 0.62 11.96
C GLN A 45 1.42 1.48 10.84
N LEU A 46 2.18 1.82 9.81
CA LEU A 46 1.69 2.59 8.67
C LEU A 46 0.45 1.92 8.04
N SER A 47 0.50 0.60 7.82
CA SER A 47 -0.64 -0.14 7.27
C SER A 47 -1.90 -0.03 8.15
N SER A 48 -1.76 0.04 9.47
CA SER A 48 -2.89 0.18 10.40
C SER A 48 -3.45 1.61 10.46
N GLU A 49 -2.68 2.59 10.03
CA GLU A 49 -3.06 4.02 10.01
C GLU A 49 -3.66 4.45 8.67
N LEU A 50 -3.61 3.58 7.65
CA LEU A 50 -4.20 3.81 6.34
C LEU A 50 -5.61 3.20 6.27
N SER A 51 -6.53 3.95 5.73
CA SER A 51 -7.88 3.48 5.45
C SER A 51 -8.50 4.30 4.33
N ILE A 52 -9.18 3.63 3.41
CA ILE A 52 -10.05 4.24 2.42
C ILE A 52 -11.41 3.57 2.48
N GLU A 53 -12.45 4.32 2.25
CA GLU A 53 -13.82 3.81 2.27
C GLU A 53 -14.60 4.34 1.07
N PHE A 54 -15.56 3.52 0.62
CA PHE A 54 -16.54 3.96 -0.35
C PHE A 54 -17.40 5.08 0.29
N ALA A 55 -17.63 6.15 -0.47
CA ALA A 55 -18.47 7.26 -0.03
C ALA A 55 -19.62 7.45 -1.01
N GLY A 56 -20.83 7.47 -0.49
CA GLY A 56 -22.05 7.63 -1.27
C GLY A 56 -23.08 6.55 -0.95
N ASP A 57 -24.13 6.52 -1.77
CA ASP A 57 -25.16 5.50 -1.67
C ASP A 57 -24.77 4.30 -2.56
N PRO A 58 -24.51 3.12 -1.97
CA PRO A 58 -24.15 1.95 -2.76
C PRO A 58 -25.28 1.46 -3.67
N MET A 59 -26.54 1.90 -3.44
CA MET A 59 -27.68 1.54 -4.28
C MET A 59 -27.90 2.50 -5.46
N MET A 60 -27.04 3.53 -5.59
CA MET A 60 -27.15 4.58 -6.61
C MET A 60 -25.76 5.01 -7.08
N VAL A 61 -25.03 4.09 -7.69
CA VAL A 61 -23.73 4.39 -8.31
C VAL A 61 -23.97 4.76 -9.77
N ASP A 62 -23.47 5.93 -10.16
CA ASP A 62 -23.72 6.50 -11.50
C ASP A 62 -23.07 5.65 -12.60
N PHE A 63 -23.89 5.25 -13.58
CA PHE A 63 -23.49 4.45 -14.72
C PHE A 63 -23.93 5.11 -16.03
N ASP A 64 -22.97 5.54 -16.84
CA ASP A 64 -23.21 6.11 -18.16
C ASP A 64 -22.80 5.12 -19.26
N SER A 65 -23.79 4.75 -20.10
CA SER A 65 -23.62 3.86 -21.25
C SER A 65 -23.95 4.54 -22.59
N LEU A 66 -24.06 5.87 -22.61
CA LEU A 66 -24.55 6.61 -23.78
C LEU A 66 -23.60 6.67 -24.98
N THR A 67 -22.34 6.24 -24.78
CA THR A 67 -21.31 6.25 -25.83
C THR A 67 -20.70 4.84 -26.01
N SER A 68 -19.73 4.71 -26.89
CA SER A 68 -18.95 3.48 -27.02
C SER A 68 -18.03 3.19 -25.82
N THR A 69 -18.05 4.07 -24.82
CA THR A 69 -17.33 3.95 -23.58
C THR A 69 -18.34 3.98 -22.44
N GLU A 70 -18.38 2.93 -21.66
CA GLU A 70 -19.18 2.83 -20.46
C GLU A 70 -18.37 3.37 -19.28
N THR A 71 -18.98 4.20 -18.43
CA THR A 71 -18.31 4.84 -17.30
C THR A 71 -19.08 4.57 -16.02
N ILE A 72 -18.37 4.10 -14.98
CA ILE A 72 -18.90 3.94 -13.63
C ILE A 72 -18.23 5.00 -12.76
N THR A 73 -19.03 5.90 -12.18
CA THR A 73 -18.57 6.99 -11.34
C THR A 73 -18.92 6.72 -9.87
N PHE A 74 -17.92 6.74 -9.02
CA PHE A 74 -18.08 6.54 -7.59
C PHE A 74 -17.07 7.37 -6.79
N TYR A 75 -17.27 7.41 -5.49
CA TYR A 75 -16.46 8.23 -4.60
C TYR A 75 -15.73 7.39 -3.56
N ALA A 76 -14.47 7.76 -3.28
CA ALA A 76 -13.66 7.18 -2.22
C ALA A 76 -13.20 8.26 -1.24
N LEU A 77 -13.39 8.01 0.04
CA LEU A 77 -12.95 8.88 1.12
C LEU A 77 -11.69 8.31 1.76
N ASN A 78 -10.66 9.14 1.92
CA ASN A 78 -9.52 8.78 2.75
C ASN A 78 -9.91 8.95 4.22
N THR A 79 -10.18 7.85 4.92
CA THR A 79 -10.51 7.82 6.36
C THR A 79 -9.28 7.54 7.22
N GLY A 80 -8.11 7.35 6.60
CA GLY A 80 -6.83 7.13 7.28
C GLY A 80 -6.22 8.41 7.87
N GLN A 81 -5.01 8.28 8.38
CA GLN A 81 -4.27 9.38 9.00
C GLN A 81 -3.20 9.98 8.08
N HIS A 82 -2.95 9.37 6.94
CA HIS A 82 -1.88 9.74 6.00
C HIS A 82 -2.43 10.03 4.60
N PRO A 83 -1.74 10.87 3.81
CA PRO A 83 -2.11 11.11 2.43
C PRO A 83 -1.92 9.84 1.59
N MET A 84 -2.81 9.67 0.61
CA MET A 84 -2.77 8.62 -0.39
C MET A 84 -2.29 9.19 -1.73
N ASP A 85 -1.65 8.34 -2.52
CA ASP A 85 -1.20 8.69 -3.87
C ASP A 85 -2.30 8.31 -4.87
N GLU A 86 -2.99 9.31 -5.42
CA GLU A 86 -4.07 9.13 -6.39
C GLU A 86 -3.59 8.49 -7.70
N THR A 87 -2.30 8.61 -8.02
CA THR A 87 -1.71 8.00 -9.22
C THR A 87 -1.48 6.49 -9.07
N GLN A 88 -1.49 6.00 -7.83
CA GLN A 88 -1.35 4.58 -7.50
C GLN A 88 -2.67 3.95 -7.03
N LEU A 89 -3.76 4.43 -7.61
CA LEU A 89 -5.09 3.85 -7.43
C LEU A 89 -5.32 2.74 -8.46
N SER A 90 -5.84 1.61 -7.99
CA SER A 90 -6.30 0.51 -8.82
C SER A 90 -7.75 0.18 -8.49
N VAL A 91 -8.57 0.04 -9.53
CA VAL A 91 -10.01 -0.25 -9.41
C VAL A 91 -10.33 -1.52 -10.17
N PHE A 92 -11.23 -2.31 -9.63
CA PHE A 92 -11.77 -3.50 -10.28
C PHE A 92 -13.28 -3.53 -10.06
N VAL A 93 -14.02 -3.82 -11.10
CA VAL A 93 -15.47 -4.05 -11.05
C VAL A 93 -15.72 -5.50 -11.49
N ASP A 94 -16.34 -6.31 -10.64
CA ASP A 94 -16.49 -7.76 -10.83
C ASP A 94 -15.18 -8.47 -11.19
N GLY A 95 -14.07 -7.99 -10.61
CA GLY A 95 -12.73 -8.51 -10.88
C GLY A 95 -12.14 -8.10 -12.23
N ARG A 96 -12.79 -7.22 -12.99
CA ARG A 96 -12.30 -6.67 -14.25
C ARG A 96 -11.66 -5.31 -14.02
N SER A 97 -10.48 -5.09 -14.56
CA SER A 97 -9.84 -3.78 -14.58
C SER A 97 -10.47 -2.89 -15.66
N PRO A 98 -10.79 -1.63 -15.38
CA PRO A 98 -11.22 -0.68 -16.40
C PRO A 98 -10.10 -0.43 -17.42
N THR A 99 -10.51 0.04 -18.61
CA THR A 99 -9.58 0.44 -19.69
C THR A 99 -8.82 1.70 -19.33
N ALA A 100 -9.48 2.64 -18.63
CA ALA A 100 -8.89 3.85 -18.10
C ALA A 100 -9.55 4.21 -16.76
N ILE A 101 -8.80 4.89 -15.90
CA ILE A 101 -9.28 5.46 -14.64
C ILE A 101 -8.99 6.96 -14.70
N SER A 102 -10.01 7.77 -14.48
CA SER A 102 -9.90 9.21 -14.26
C SER A 102 -10.21 9.52 -12.81
N VAL A 103 -9.47 10.43 -12.21
CA VAL A 103 -9.66 10.83 -10.82
C VAL A 103 -9.77 12.35 -10.72
N SER A 104 -10.65 12.82 -9.87
CA SER A 104 -10.78 14.24 -9.54
C SER A 104 -11.05 14.44 -8.06
N PHE A 105 -10.55 15.54 -7.50
CA PHE A 105 -10.81 15.90 -6.11
C PHE A 105 -12.14 16.64 -5.99
N VAL A 106 -12.95 16.24 -5.03
CA VAL A 106 -14.18 16.96 -4.74
C VAL A 106 -13.85 18.20 -3.90
N GLY A 107 -14.21 19.39 -4.42
CA GLY A 107 -13.97 20.66 -3.75
C GLY A 107 -12.68 21.35 -4.18
N THR A 108 -11.91 21.87 -3.23
CA THR A 108 -10.67 22.65 -3.48
C THR A 108 -9.38 21.90 -3.15
N ALA A 109 -9.48 20.62 -2.83
CA ALA A 109 -8.31 19.81 -2.53
C ALA A 109 -7.46 19.58 -3.79
N THR A 110 -6.15 19.43 -3.59
CA THR A 110 -5.17 19.13 -4.65
C THR A 110 -4.38 17.87 -4.36
N GLU A 111 -4.63 17.26 -3.20
CA GLU A 111 -3.97 16.04 -2.73
C GLU A 111 -5.00 15.18 -2.00
N TRP A 112 -4.84 13.88 -2.02
CA TRP A 112 -5.73 12.95 -1.32
C TRP A 112 -5.40 12.81 0.17
N ASN A 113 -5.47 13.93 0.85
CA ASN A 113 -5.24 14.03 2.30
C ASN A 113 -6.36 13.35 3.13
N PRO A 114 -6.15 13.08 4.41
CA PRO A 114 -7.21 12.62 5.32
C PRO A 114 -8.48 13.46 5.23
N ASN A 115 -9.64 12.79 5.17
CA ASN A 115 -10.97 13.37 4.99
C ASN A 115 -11.21 14.08 3.64
N VAL A 116 -10.36 13.86 2.66
CA VAL A 116 -10.60 14.32 1.28
C VAL A 116 -11.33 13.25 0.49
N LEU A 117 -12.36 13.67 -0.24
CA LEU A 117 -13.17 12.85 -1.11
C LEU A 117 -12.58 12.89 -2.53
N LEU A 118 -12.36 11.73 -3.11
CA LEU A 118 -11.91 11.52 -4.46
C LEU A 118 -13.07 10.98 -5.30
N GLU A 119 -13.35 11.62 -6.42
CA GLU A 119 -14.25 11.10 -7.46
C GLU A 119 -13.44 10.24 -8.42
N ILE A 120 -13.94 9.08 -8.72
CA ILE A 120 -13.28 8.06 -9.54
C ILE A 120 -14.22 7.66 -10.66
N GLU A 121 -13.76 7.82 -11.89
CA GLU A 121 -14.45 7.36 -13.10
C GLU A 121 -13.70 6.15 -13.67
N ALA A 122 -14.34 4.99 -13.60
CA ALA A 122 -13.84 3.76 -14.19
C ALA A 122 -14.44 3.58 -15.59
N GLN A 123 -13.59 3.68 -16.62
CA GLN A 123 -14.00 3.66 -18.02
C GLN A 123 -13.75 2.31 -18.67
N TYR A 124 -14.74 1.79 -19.38
CA TYR A 124 -14.66 0.55 -20.15
C TYR A 124 -14.90 0.85 -21.64
N THR A 125 -13.94 0.52 -22.49
CA THR A 125 -14.07 0.66 -23.95
C THR A 125 -14.69 -0.61 -24.53
N GLY A 126 -15.77 -0.48 -25.28
CA GLY A 126 -16.54 -1.60 -25.82
C GLY A 126 -17.69 -2.00 -24.90
N VAL A 127 -18.29 -3.15 -25.15
CA VAL A 127 -19.41 -3.65 -24.34
C VAL A 127 -18.84 -4.34 -23.08
N SER A 128 -18.96 -3.69 -21.93
CA SER A 128 -18.55 -4.29 -20.63
C SER A 128 -19.49 -5.43 -20.22
N GLY A 129 -20.73 -5.34 -20.67
CA GLY A 129 -21.81 -6.23 -20.29
C GLY A 129 -22.54 -5.80 -19.03
N TYR A 130 -22.25 -4.60 -18.52
CA TYR A 130 -23.00 -3.97 -17.42
C TYR A 130 -24.22 -3.24 -17.94
N ALA A 131 -25.26 -3.16 -17.11
CA ALA A 131 -26.49 -2.42 -17.39
C ALA A 131 -26.94 -1.65 -16.15
N GLU A 132 -27.74 -0.61 -16.37
CA GLU A 132 -28.42 0.09 -15.30
C GLU A 132 -29.30 -0.90 -14.50
N GLY A 133 -29.17 -0.89 -13.18
CA GLY A 133 -29.84 -1.81 -12.27
C GLY A 133 -29.03 -3.08 -11.91
N ASP A 134 -27.87 -3.30 -12.52
CA ASP A 134 -27.00 -4.42 -12.16
C ASP A 134 -26.35 -4.19 -10.80
N ASP A 135 -26.21 -5.28 -10.02
CA ASP A 135 -25.45 -5.31 -8.79
C ASP A 135 -24.02 -5.81 -9.12
N VAL A 136 -23.01 -5.00 -8.84
CA VAL A 136 -21.60 -5.30 -9.15
C VAL A 136 -20.71 -5.19 -7.91
N ALA A 137 -19.66 -6.01 -7.86
CA ALA A 137 -18.66 -5.93 -6.80
C ALA A 137 -17.57 -4.90 -7.18
N LEU A 138 -17.50 -3.81 -6.41
CA LEU A 138 -16.52 -2.76 -6.57
C LEU A 138 -15.36 -2.96 -5.59
N TYR A 139 -14.14 -3.09 -6.10
CA TYR A 139 -12.92 -3.21 -5.32
C TYR A 139 -11.95 -2.09 -5.72
N ALA A 140 -11.46 -1.35 -4.75
CA ALA A 140 -10.44 -0.33 -4.96
C ALA A 140 -9.28 -0.50 -3.99
N VAL A 141 -8.06 -0.28 -4.50
CA VAL A 141 -6.81 -0.30 -3.73
C VAL A 141 -6.07 0.98 -4.02
N ALA A 142 -5.67 1.68 -3.00
CA ALA A 142 -4.81 2.85 -3.10
C ALA A 142 -3.56 2.68 -2.24
N THR A 143 -2.45 3.23 -2.70
CA THR A 143 -1.18 3.21 -1.98
C THR A 143 -0.94 4.59 -1.37
N SER A 144 -0.38 4.64 -0.16
CA SER A 144 0.00 5.90 0.47
C SER A 144 1.18 6.55 -0.23
N GLU A 145 1.32 7.85 -0.09
CA GLU A 145 2.60 8.51 -0.35
C GLU A 145 3.72 7.86 0.46
N THR A 146 4.96 8.11 0.05
CA THR A 146 6.14 7.59 0.76
C THR A 146 6.36 8.32 2.08
N ILE A 147 6.16 7.63 3.20
CA ILE A 147 6.29 8.15 4.55
C ILE A 147 7.50 7.51 5.22
N GLY A 148 8.54 8.30 5.46
CA GLY A 148 9.78 7.80 6.07
C GLY A 148 10.48 6.69 5.28
N GLY A 149 10.33 6.69 3.94
CA GLY A 149 10.89 5.68 3.05
C GLY A 149 10.05 4.41 2.92
N LEU A 150 8.83 4.39 3.45
CA LEU A 150 7.89 3.28 3.38
C LEU A 150 6.58 3.74 2.73
N SER A 151 5.92 2.86 2.02
CA SER A 151 4.55 3.02 1.56
C SER A 151 3.75 1.75 1.90
N SER A 152 2.46 1.88 2.05
CA SER A 152 1.55 0.78 2.29
C SER A 152 0.23 1.05 1.58
N SER A 153 -0.62 0.04 1.44
CA SER A 153 -1.87 0.16 0.69
C SER A 153 -3.06 -0.05 1.61
N ALA A 154 -4.14 0.66 1.30
CA ALA A 154 -5.46 0.43 1.85
C ALA A 154 -6.43 0.05 0.73
N SER A 155 -7.50 -0.67 1.07
CA SER A 155 -8.48 -1.12 0.09
C SER A 155 -9.87 -1.17 0.71
N PHE A 156 -10.89 -1.08 -0.14
CA PHE A 156 -12.25 -1.43 0.21
C PHE A 156 -12.85 -2.37 -0.84
N ASN A 157 -13.85 -3.12 -0.42
CA ASN A 157 -14.67 -3.97 -1.28
C ASN A 157 -16.13 -3.81 -0.88
N ILE A 158 -16.98 -3.49 -1.84
CA ILE A 158 -18.41 -3.27 -1.62
C ILE A 158 -19.21 -3.75 -2.83
N GLU A 159 -20.40 -4.25 -2.61
CA GLU A 159 -21.39 -4.52 -3.64
C GLU A 159 -22.22 -3.25 -3.85
N VAL A 160 -22.35 -2.82 -5.09
CA VAL A 160 -23.05 -1.59 -5.46
C VAL A 160 -24.02 -1.85 -6.61
N ARG A 161 -25.07 -1.04 -6.68
CA ARG A 161 -26.04 -1.06 -7.77
C ARG A 161 -25.81 0.10 -8.71
N LEU A 162 -25.71 -0.21 -9.99
CA LEU A 162 -25.57 0.77 -11.07
C LEU A 162 -26.92 1.46 -11.37
N SER A 163 -26.92 2.76 -11.55
CA SER A 163 -28.13 3.56 -11.73
C SER A 163 -27.95 4.65 -12.79
#